data_a6fb40c2d0f31d96476daac34d479d58
#
_entry.id   a6fb40c2d0f31d96476daac34d479d58
#
_cell.length_a   1.000
_cell.length_b   1.000
_cell.length_c   1.000
_cell.angle_alpha   90.00
_cell.angle_beta   90.00
_cell.angle_gamma   90.00
#
_symmetry.space_group_name_H-M   'P 1'
#
loop_
_entity.id
_entity.type
_entity.pdbx_description
1 polymer ?
#
loop_
_entity_poly.entity_id
_entity_poly.type
_entity_poly.pdbx_seq_one_letter_code
_entity_poly.pdbx_strand_id
1 'polypeptide(L)'
;MKKIILAAMAAMLTLNAGAAEKKDGEKANQPVFTTVKANPITSIKNQNRSGTCWDYSTLSFFEAELLRETNKTFDLCEAFVANKTYIDRAIQVVRLHGD
;
A
#
# COMPACT_ATOMS: atom_id res chain seq x y z
N MET A 1 -46.34 18.04 -19.59
CA MET A 1 -45.76 16.88 -18.85
C MET A 1 -44.23 16.80 -18.99
N LYS A 2 -43.63 16.91 -20.18
CA LYS A 2 -42.14 16.85 -20.34
C LYS A 2 -41.37 17.95 -19.63
N LYS A 3 -41.93 19.17 -19.47
CA LYS A 3 -41.25 20.29 -18.79
C LYS A 3 -41.21 20.14 -17.24
N ILE A 4 -42.17 19.42 -16.67
CA ILE A 4 -42.25 19.21 -15.22
C ILE A 4 -41.25 18.10 -14.81
N ILE A 5 -41.01 17.13 -15.66
CA ILE A 5 -40.05 16.05 -15.45
C ILE A 5 -38.61 16.58 -15.48
N LEU A 6 -38.30 17.53 -16.37
CA LEU A 6 -36.98 18.17 -16.43
C LEU A 6 -36.71 19.04 -15.19
N ALA A 7 -37.72 19.73 -14.66
CA ALA A 7 -37.58 20.55 -13.43
C ALA A 7 -37.34 19.66 -12.17
N ALA A 8 -37.98 18.50 -12.10
CA ALA A 8 -37.80 17.54 -11.02
C ALA A 8 -36.41 16.89 -11.05
N MET A 9 -35.86 16.57 -12.22
CA MET A 9 -34.49 16.05 -12.36
C MET A 9 -33.42 17.09 -12.01
N ALA A 10 -33.63 18.36 -12.35
CA ALA A 10 -32.70 19.43 -11.98
C ALA A 10 -32.67 19.68 -10.47
N ALA A 11 -33.81 19.54 -9.78
CA ALA A 11 -33.88 19.72 -8.32
C ALA A 11 -33.21 18.57 -7.54
N MET A 12 -33.14 17.36 -8.08
CA MET A 12 -32.43 16.24 -7.45
C MET A 12 -30.90 16.30 -7.59
N LEU A 13 -30.38 16.99 -8.60
CA LEU A 13 -28.92 17.17 -8.75
C LEU A 13 -28.32 18.21 -7.80
N THR A 14 -29.13 19.12 -7.23
CA THR A 14 -28.63 20.16 -6.33
C THR A 14 -28.58 19.75 -4.86
N LEU A 15 -29.18 18.62 -4.49
CA LEU A 15 -29.21 18.11 -3.11
C LEU A 15 -27.97 17.29 -2.72
N ASN A 16 -27.07 17.01 -3.66
CA ASN A 16 -25.87 16.20 -3.39
C ASN A 16 -24.56 16.99 -3.32
N ALA A 17 -24.63 18.33 -3.32
CA ALA A 17 -23.47 19.22 -3.23
C ALA A 17 -23.20 19.75 -1.82
N GLY A 18 -23.76 19.14 -0.80
CA GLY A 18 -23.62 19.63 0.57
C GLY A 18 -23.30 18.52 1.55
N ALA A 19 -22.10 17.97 1.55
CA ALA A 19 -21.52 17.33 2.75
C ALA A 19 -20.06 16.88 2.48
N ALA A 20 -19.21 17.83 2.14
CA ALA A 20 -17.79 17.72 2.47
C ALA A 20 -17.51 18.80 3.54
N GLU A 21 -18.22 18.72 4.65
CA GLU A 21 -17.87 19.46 5.86
C GLU A 21 -16.60 18.78 6.39
N LYS A 22 -15.45 19.40 6.06
CA LYS A 22 -14.20 19.15 6.79
C LYS A 22 -14.53 19.46 8.25
N LYS A 23 -14.70 18.41 9.03
CA LYS A 23 -14.59 18.52 10.48
C LYS A 23 -13.15 18.93 10.78
N ASP A 24 -12.89 20.23 10.83
CA ASP A 24 -11.82 20.82 11.63
C ASP A 24 -12.21 20.62 13.10
N GLY A 25 -12.26 19.37 13.51
CA GLY A 25 -12.58 18.93 14.84
C GLY A 25 -11.35 18.34 15.47
N GLU A 26 -10.86 19.05 16.46
CA GLU A 26 -10.05 18.52 17.55
C GLU A 26 -8.60 18.21 17.20
N LYS A 27 -7.80 19.29 17.09
CA LYS A 27 -6.36 19.25 17.40
C LYS A 27 -6.15 19.02 18.91
N ALA A 28 -6.83 18.05 19.49
CA ALA A 28 -6.62 17.67 20.86
C ALA A 28 -5.39 16.78 20.92
N ASN A 29 -4.27 17.38 21.35
CA ASN A 29 -3.16 16.67 22.00
C ASN A 29 -2.55 15.49 21.23
N GLN A 30 -2.39 15.62 19.91
CA GLN A 30 -1.59 14.62 19.20
C GLN A 30 -0.11 14.83 19.56
N PRO A 31 0.60 13.78 19.94
CA PRO A 31 2.02 13.88 20.27
C PRO A 31 2.79 14.40 19.04
N VAL A 32 3.59 15.44 19.25
CA VAL A 32 4.47 15.98 18.21
C VAL A 32 5.74 15.16 18.19
N PHE A 33 5.94 14.40 17.11
CA PHE A 33 7.15 13.61 16.92
C PHE A 33 8.19 14.42 16.15
N THR A 34 9.42 14.49 16.68
CA THR A 34 10.58 15.05 15.97
C THR A 34 11.42 13.92 15.39
N THR A 35 11.73 14.00 14.12
CA THR A 35 12.61 13.02 13.47
C THR A 35 14.04 13.23 13.95
N VAL A 36 14.56 12.29 14.75
CA VAL A 36 15.94 12.30 15.24
C VAL A 36 16.91 11.81 14.17
N LYS A 37 16.52 10.77 13.43
CA LYS A 37 17.30 10.20 12.34
C LYS A 37 16.36 9.59 11.29
N ALA A 38 16.58 9.90 10.03
CA ALA A 38 15.92 9.24 8.90
C ALA A 38 16.97 8.45 8.10
N ASN A 39 16.75 7.15 7.93
CA ASN A 39 17.56 6.35 7.01
C ASN A 39 17.01 6.51 5.59
N PRO A 40 17.89 6.51 4.56
CA PRO A 40 17.44 6.51 3.17
C PRO A 40 16.66 5.22 2.89
N ILE A 41 15.57 5.35 2.15
CA ILE A 41 14.74 4.23 1.69
C ILE A 41 14.51 4.34 0.20
N THR A 42 14.24 3.20 -0.43
CA THR A 42 13.78 3.14 -1.82
C THR A 42 12.28 3.48 -1.92
N SER A 43 11.73 3.51 -3.13
CA SER A 43 10.31 3.78 -3.34
C SER A 43 9.44 2.71 -2.69
N ILE A 44 8.32 3.14 -2.10
CA ILE A 44 7.34 2.23 -1.50
C ILE A 44 6.63 1.46 -2.61
N LYS A 45 6.62 0.14 -2.49
CA LYS A 45 5.97 -0.77 -3.43
C LYS A 45 4.62 -1.26 -2.89
N ASN A 46 3.68 -1.49 -3.77
CA ASN A 46 2.35 -1.95 -3.41
C ASN A 46 2.19 -3.45 -3.72
N GLN A 47 2.09 -4.27 -2.70
CA GLN A 47 1.86 -5.72 -2.85
C GLN A 47 0.43 -6.07 -3.31
N ASN A 48 -0.50 -5.09 -3.31
CA ASN A 48 -1.91 -5.33 -3.57
C ASN A 48 -2.48 -6.41 -2.63
N ARG A 49 -3.24 -7.40 -3.15
CA ARG A 49 -3.88 -8.49 -2.38
C ARG A 49 -3.10 -9.82 -2.42
N SER A 50 -1.79 -9.76 -2.70
CA SER A 50 -1.00 -10.97 -2.94
C SER A 50 -0.68 -11.81 -1.70
N GLY A 51 -0.83 -11.26 -0.49
CA GLY A 51 -0.42 -11.96 0.74
C GLY A 51 1.10 -12.17 0.88
N THR A 52 1.91 -11.43 0.11
CA THR A 52 3.39 -11.52 0.08
C THR A 52 4.06 -10.41 0.90
N CYS A 53 3.43 -9.95 1.98
CA CYS A 53 3.99 -8.89 2.83
C CYS A 53 5.38 -9.23 3.38
N TRP A 54 5.63 -10.50 3.69
CA TRP A 54 6.92 -11.00 4.15
C TRP A 54 8.03 -10.77 3.12
N ASP A 55 7.75 -10.95 1.84
CA ASP A 55 8.67 -10.78 0.72
C ASP A 55 8.95 -9.30 0.48
N TYR A 56 7.91 -8.50 0.32
CA TYR A 56 8.01 -7.05 0.13
C TYR A 56 8.76 -6.36 1.27
N SER A 57 8.49 -6.71 2.53
CA SER A 57 9.19 -6.12 3.67
C SER A 57 10.67 -6.50 3.71
N THR A 58 11.01 -7.75 3.39
CA THR A 58 12.37 -8.23 3.38
C THR A 58 13.19 -7.60 2.26
N LEU A 59 12.64 -7.56 1.04
CA LEU A 59 13.34 -6.97 -0.11
C LEU A 59 13.50 -5.46 0.04
N SER A 60 12.49 -4.77 0.58
CA SER A 60 12.59 -3.34 0.89
C SER A 60 13.71 -3.03 1.90
N PHE A 61 13.90 -3.90 2.90
CA PHE A 61 15.02 -3.79 3.83
C PHE A 61 16.37 -3.95 3.11
N PHE A 62 16.53 -4.98 2.27
CA PHE A 62 17.76 -5.18 1.51
C PHE A 62 18.04 -4.04 0.53
N GLU A 63 17.04 -3.52 -0.14
CA GLU A 63 17.19 -2.35 -1.03
C GLU A 63 17.65 -1.11 -0.26
N ALA A 64 17.08 -0.87 0.93
CA ALA A 64 17.49 0.24 1.78
C ALA A 64 18.95 0.11 2.26
N GLU A 65 19.38 -1.11 2.62
CA GLU A 65 20.77 -1.37 3.00
C GLU A 65 21.74 -1.22 1.83
N LEU A 66 21.38 -1.72 0.66
CA LEU A 66 22.17 -1.52 -0.57
C LEU A 66 22.30 -0.04 -0.93
N LEU A 67 21.21 0.72 -0.81
CA LEU A 67 21.22 2.16 -1.02
C LEU A 67 22.16 2.86 -0.02
N ARG A 68 22.09 2.47 1.26
CA ARG A 68 22.94 3.02 2.32
C ARG A 68 24.43 2.76 2.08
N GLU A 69 24.78 1.56 1.61
CA GLU A 69 26.18 1.15 1.41
C GLU A 69 26.77 1.61 0.09
N THR A 70 25.98 1.56 -0.97
CA THR A 70 26.50 1.79 -2.34
C THR A 70 26.11 3.12 -2.93
N ASN A 71 25.17 3.86 -2.31
CA ASN A 71 24.51 5.06 -2.86
C ASN A 71 23.85 4.81 -4.23
N LYS A 72 23.48 3.56 -4.52
CA LYS A 72 22.78 3.18 -5.74
C LYS A 72 21.44 2.57 -5.39
N THR A 73 20.42 2.91 -6.18
CA THR A 73 19.10 2.29 -6.07
C THR A 73 19.07 0.98 -6.85
N PHE A 74 18.58 -0.05 -6.20
CA PHE A 74 18.29 -1.35 -6.79
C PHE A 74 16.80 -1.62 -6.67
N ASP A 75 16.26 -2.32 -7.66
CA ASP A 75 14.87 -2.76 -7.69
C ASP A 75 14.87 -4.29 -7.75
N LEU A 76 14.67 -4.92 -6.59
CA LEU A 76 14.65 -6.36 -6.46
C LEU A 76 13.27 -6.90 -6.83
N CYS A 77 13.24 -8.01 -7.57
CA CYS A 77 12.01 -8.57 -8.09
C CYS A 77 11.31 -9.47 -7.04
N GLU A 78 10.29 -8.95 -6.37
CA GLU A 78 9.48 -9.67 -5.38
C GLU A 78 8.78 -10.89 -5.99
N ALA A 79 8.26 -10.75 -7.21
CA ALA A 79 7.59 -11.85 -7.88
C ALA A 79 8.52 -13.05 -8.12
N PHE A 80 9.80 -12.82 -8.36
CA PHE A 80 10.79 -13.88 -8.51
C PHE A 80 11.02 -14.62 -7.18
N VAL A 81 11.23 -13.90 -6.09
CA VAL A 81 11.49 -14.48 -4.76
C VAL A 81 10.27 -15.23 -4.25
N ALA A 82 9.08 -14.65 -4.35
CA ALA A 82 7.83 -15.30 -3.98
C ALA A 82 7.61 -16.60 -4.76
N ASN A 83 7.77 -16.57 -6.08
CA ASN A 83 7.62 -17.75 -6.94
C ASN A 83 8.59 -18.87 -6.54
N LYS A 84 9.87 -18.52 -6.37
CA LYS A 84 10.90 -19.49 -5.95
C LYS A 84 10.57 -20.14 -4.60
N THR A 85 10.16 -19.33 -3.63
CA THR A 85 9.79 -19.79 -2.30
C THR A 85 8.59 -20.74 -2.33
N TYR A 86 7.56 -20.45 -3.13
CA TYR A 86 6.40 -21.33 -3.27
C TYR A 86 6.75 -22.67 -3.95
N ILE A 87 7.58 -22.64 -4.98
CA ILE A 87 8.08 -23.86 -5.63
C ILE A 87 8.86 -24.71 -4.63
N ASP A 88 9.79 -24.14 -3.88
CA ASP A 88 10.60 -24.84 -2.91
C ASP A 88 9.74 -25.45 -1.78
N ARG A 89 8.74 -24.70 -1.29
CA ARG A 89 7.76 -25.24 -0.33
C ARG A 89 6.96 -26.40 -0.89
N ALA A 90 6.48 -26.30 -2.12
CA ALA A 90 5.74 -27.39 -2.76
C ALA A 90 6.60 -28.67 -2.90
N ILE A 91 7.86 -28.50 -3.28
CA ILE A 91 8.82 -29.61 -3.35
C ILE A 91 9.04 -30.24 -1.97
N GLN A 92 9.20 -29.44 -0.93
CA GLN A 92 9.37 -29.92 0.45
C GLN A 92 8.16 -30.71 0.92
N VAL A 93 6.93 -30.19 0.75
CA VAL A 93 5.69 -30.89 1.11
C VAL A 93 5.60 -32.26 0.42
N VAL A 94 5.93 -32.33 -0.87
CA VAL A 94 5.93 -33.61 -1.60
C VAL A 94 6.99 -34.57 -1.04
N ARG A 95 8.20 -34.08 -0.74
CA ARG A 95 9.30 -34.92 -0.22
C ARG A 95 9.06 -35.43 1.19
N LEU A 96 8.36 -34.61 2.01
CA LEU A 96 8.06 -34.93 3.41
C LEU A 96 6.69 -35.60 3.57
N HIS A 97 6.03 -36.02 2.47
CA HIS A 97 4.72 -36.67 2.46
C HIS A 97 3.61 -35.84 3.13
N GLY A 98 3.76 -34.53 3.11
CA GLY A 98 2.75 -33.61 3.66
C GLY A 98 2.95 -33.20 5.12
N ASP A 99 4.06 -33.56 5.74
CA ASP A 99 4.44 -33.13 7.09
C ASP A 99 5.08 -31.72 7.09
#